data_578bdfe772392c93147f2a6b0e764ec6
#
_entry.id   578bdfe772392c93147f2a6b0e764ec6
#
_cell.length_a   1.000
_cell.length_b   1.000
_cell.length_c   1.000
_cell.angle_alpha   90.00
_cell.angle_beta   90.00
_cell.angle_gamma   90.00
#
_symmetry.space_group_name_H-M   'P 1'
#
loop_
_entity.id
_entity.type
_entity.pdbx_description
1 polymer ?
#
loop_
_entity_poly.entity_id
_entity_poly.type
_entity_poly.pdbx_seq_one_letter_code
_entity_poly.pdbx_strand_id
1 'polypeptide(L)'
;GINDFVILNSDDYVYLNAITQSGYVIDDEGDLVSWCNADDKIVTCRYEVKSMPRGLNQAAIDRIRESDLILISTGTFWSSIYPTLQYENFYKYINESKAKKIWAINNTEDKDAFGVTSNDFIDYFKKLGLNLNDFTILENADSIDSLHLPNSEFNVVIRPMRNNNGQHDPMKFVKEIFKVYYGITSDYDKILLDFDDTIWARNYKSSEIDRKTSIDNLEMLNKMVDKVLIVSGNTYLSISKKLFEVFGTNLEDCELNIWADVNARNYYKNEVKSTIEDFVLPLDKVDTVTNILNTLGIAYTFDNEKSVINIKVKSLSDLERTLLCAYLNESVFSREALSNFVAKKTGKATVDIVAKTNTKRAVFDYLNLSKENTLYIGDEIDSGNDRDIAYACNNFVNVVNVNETNFILKLIGDFI
;
A
#
# COMPACT_ATOMS: atom_id res chain seq x y z
N GLY A 1 12.87 7.10 23.09
CA GLY A 1 14.19 7.36 22.52
C GLY A 1 14.54 6.37 21.41
N ILE A 2 15.52 6.69 20.59
CA ILE A 2 15.97 5.86 19.46
C ILE A 2 16.56 4.53 19.95
N ASN A 3 17.04 4.47 21.19
CA ASN A 3 17.75 3.29 21.72
C ASN A 3 16.94 2.00 21.78
N ASP A 4 15.63 2.07 21.80
CA ASP A 4 14.75 0.88 21.82
C ASP A 4 14.63 0.23 20.43
N PHE A 5 15.17 0.85 19.39
CA PHE A 5 15.08 0.40 18.00
C PHE A 5 16.39 -0.12 17.42
N VAL A 6 17.51 0.05 18.12
CA VAL A 6 18.81 -0.45 17.69
C VAL A 6 19.06 -1.82 18.28
N ILE A 7 19.12 -2.84 17.43
CA ILE A 7 19.44 -4.21 17.80
C ILE A 7 20.68 -4.62 17.02
N LEU A 8 21.75 -4.96 17.73
CA LEU A 8 22.96 -5.47 17.11
C LEU A 8 22.71 -6.90 16.59
N ASN A 9 23.28 -7.24 15.44
CA ASN A 9 23.20 -8.59 14.90
C ASN A 9 23.99 -9.62 15.74
N SER A 10 24.93 -9.16 16.55
CA SER A 10 25.69 -9.98 17.51
C SER A 10 26.16 -9.14 18.71
N ASP A 11 26.36 -9.79 19.86
CA ASP A 11 27.00 -9.23 21.04
C ASP A 11 28.50 -9.55 21.10
N ASP A 12 29.07 -10.09 20.02
CA ASP A 12 30.49 -10.42 19.93
C ASP A 12 31.32 -9.16 19.75
N TYR A 13 32.50 -9.18 20.39
CA TYR A 13 33.50 -8.17 20.14
C TYR A 13 34.29 -8.57 18.91
N VAL A 14 34.14 -7.83 17.82
CA VAL A 14 34.67 -8.15 16.51
C VAL A 14 35.63 -7.08 16.02
N TYR A 15 36.60 -7.50 15.19
CA TYR A 15 37.46 -6.63 14.41
C TYR A 15 37.11 -6.81 12.92
N LEU A 16 37.16 -5.74 12.18
CA LEU A 16 36.90 -5.76 10.74
C LEU A 16 38.23 -5.88 10.01
N ASN A 17 38.37 -6.94 9.21
CA ASN A 17 39.50 -7.15 8.33
C ASN A 17 39.02 -7.18 6.88
N ALA A 18 39.81 -6.64 5.96
CA ALA A 18 39.55 -6.71 4.54
C ALA A 18 40.76 -7.21 3.76
N ILE A 19 40.50 -7.73 2.56
CA ILE A 19 41.55 -8.23 1.65
C ILE A 19 41.32 -7.54 0.30
N THR A 20 42.41 -7.02 -0.27
CA THR A 20 42.41 -6.37 -1.58
C THR A 20 42.69 -7.40 -2.70
N GLN A 21 42.56 -6.94 -3.96
CA GLN A 21 42.87 -7.76 -5.14
C GLN A 21 44.32 -8.25 -5.17
N SER A 22 45.27 -7.46 -4.68
CA SER A 22 46.68 -7.84 -4.57
C SER A 22 46.95 -8.83 -3.43
N GLY A 23 45.96 -9.07 -2.55
CA GLY A 23 46.12 -9.89 -1.35
C GLY A 23 46.64 -9.11 -0.13
N TYR A 24 46.69 -7.77 -0.22
CA TYR A 24 47.02 -6.94 0.95
C TYR A 24 45.89 -7.05 1.98
N VAL A 25 46.26 -7.17 3.26
CA VAL A 25 45.31 -7.26 4.37
C VAL A 25 45.23 -5.93 5.08
N ILE A 26 44.01 -5.43 5.22
CA ILE A 26 43.67 -4.21 5.95
C ILE A 26 43.05 -4.65 7.29
N ASP A 27 43.75 -4.39 8.40
CA ASP A 27 43.39 -4.89 9.73
C ASP A 27 42.70 -3.85 10.62
N ASP A 28 42.46 -2.65 10.12
CA ASP A 28 41.84 -1.54 10.85
C ASP A 28 40.69 -0.95 10.06
N GLU A 29 39.57 -0.70 10.74
CA GLU A 29 38.37 -0.11 10.11
C GLU A 29 38.63 1.32 9.58
N GLY A 30 39.45 2.11 10.29
CA GLY A 30 39.81 3.45 9.87
C GLY A 30 40.62 3.45 8.57
N ASP A 31 41.57 2.52 8.42
CA ASP A 31 42.33 2.33 7.20
C ASP A 31 41.43 1.81 6.07
N LEU A 32 40.50 0.91 6.38
CA LEU A 32 39.54 0.37 5.43
C LEU A 32 38.61 1.47 4.87
N VAL A 33 38.00 2.26 5.74
CA VAL A 33 37.11 3.38 5.34
C VAL A 33 37.86 4.44 4.54
N SER A 34 39.17 4.55 4.75
CA SER A 34 40.05 5.49 4.03
C SER A 34 40.64 4.90 2.76
N TRP A 35 40.42 3.63 2.48
CA TRP A 35 41.01 2.93 1.32
C TRP A 35 40.37 3.43 0.01
N CYS A 36 41.12 4.25 -0.71
CA CYS A 36 40.68 4.87 -1.97
C CYS A 36 41.67 4.50 -3.07
N ASN A 37 41.70 3.22 -3.48
CA ASN A 37 42.62 2.70 -4.47
C ASN A 37 41.87 1.88 -5.53
N ALA A 38 41.67 2.48 -6.71
CA ALA A 38 40.98 1.83 -7.83
C ALA A 38 41.81 0.69 -8.45
N ASP A 39 43.14 0.73 -8.34
CA ASP A 39 44.06 -0.27 -8.91
C ASP A 39 44.18 -1.49 -8.01
N ASP A 40 43.82 -1.37 -6.74
CA ASP A 40 43.85 -2.47 -5.78
C ASP A 40 42.61 -2.46 -4.89
N LYS A 41 41.45 -2.80 -5.49
CA LYS A 41 40.14 -2.76 -4.84
C LYS A 41 40.02 -3.79 -3.73
N ILE A 42 39.23 -3.49 -2.71
CA ILE A 42 38.78 -4.46 -1.72
C ILE A 42 37.91 -5.52 -2.42
N VAL A 43 38.15 -6.79 -2.16
CA VAL A 43 37.40 -7.91 -2.76
C VAL A 43 36.62 -8.73 -1.76
N THR A 44 36.98 -8.63 -0.48
CA THR A 44 36.24 -9.25 0.62
C THR A 44 36.58 -8.59 1.95
N CYS A 45 35.65 -8.66 2.89
CA CYS A 45 35.89 -8.28 4.27
C CYS A 45 35.22 -9.30 5.20
N ARG A 46 35.63 -9.35 6.45
CA ARG A 46 35.02 -10.21 7.47
C ARG A 46 35.22 -9.63 8.87
N TYR A 47 34.27 -9.97 9.73
CA TYR A 47 34.51 -9.79 11.17
C TYR A 47 35.34 -10.95 11.73
N GLU A 48 36.37 -10.64 12.48
CA GLU A 48 37.17 -11.57 13.24
C GLU A 48 36.85 -11.44 14.73
N VAL A 49 36.42 -12.55 15.36
CA VAL A 49 36.06 -12.59 16.78
C VAL A 49 37.30 -12.86 17.60
N LYS A 50 37.66 -11.96 18.53
CA LYS A 50 38.83 -12.13 19.42
C LYS A 50 38.51 -12.83 20.76
N SER A 51 37.25 -13.17 20.98
CA SER A 51 36.81 -13.89 22.18
C SER A 51 36.04 -15.17 21.76
N MET A 52 35.54 -15.92 22.73
CA MET A 52 34.68 -17.05 22.43
C MET A 52 33.38 -16.53 21.75
N PRO A 53 33.08 -16.99 20.51
CA PRO A 53 31.91 -16.49 19.79
C PRO A 53 30.61 -16.76 20.55
N ARG A 54 29.75 -15.77 20.63
CA ARG A 54 28.38 -15.88 21.19
C ARG A 54 27.35 -16.15 20.09
N GLY A 55 27.72 -15.85 18.85
CA GLY A 55 26.88 -16.01 17.68
C GLY A 55 25.90 -14.84 17.46
N LEU A 56 24.92 -15.08 16.62
CA LEU A 56 23.92 -14.07 16.29
C LEU A 56 22.98 -13.77 17.45
N ASN A 57 22.59 -12.52 17.58
CA ASN A 57 21.59 -12.06 18.54
C ASN A 57 20.20 -12.55 18.13
N GLN A 58 19.57 -13.35 19.00
CA GLN A 58 18.23 -13.88 18.74
C GLN A 58 17.19 -12.78 18.50
N ALA A 59 17.27 -11.65 19.21
CA ALA A 59 16.36 -10.53 19.03
C ALA A 59 16.47 -9.90 17.63
N ALA A 60 17.66 -9.90 17.02
CA ALA A 60 17.82 -9.43 15.63
C ALA A 60 17.18 -10.39 14.64
N ILE A 61 17.35 -11.71 14.85
CA ILE A 61 16.74 -12.75 14.03
C ILE A 61 15.21 -12.66 14.11
N ASP A 62 14.66 -12.56 15.32
CA ASP A 62 13.21 -12.47 15.52
C ASP A 62 12.64 -11.21 14.88
N ARG A 63 13.33 -10.08 15.00
CA ARG A 63 12.92 -8.83 14.34
C ARG A 63 12.88 -8.96 12.81
N ILE A 64 13.84 -9.63 12.19
CA ILE A 64 13.83 -9.88 10.73
C ILE A 64 12.65 -10.76 10.32
N ARG A 65 12.34 -11.78 11.13
CA ARG A 65 11.21 -12.69 10.84
C ARG A 65 9.84 -12.03 10.94
N GLU A 66 9.70 -11.07 11.87
CA GLU A 66 8.45 -10.36 12.16
C GLU A 66 8.28 -9.09 11.33
N SER A 67 9.29 -8.67 10.56
CA SER A 67 9.24 -7.43 9.79
C SER A 67 8.39 -7.57 8.54
N ASP A 68 7.67 -6.49 8.18
CA ASP A 68 6.95 -6.36 6.92
C ASP A 68 7.85 -5.79 5.81
N LEU A 69 8.91 -5.06 6.20
CA LEU A 69 9.88 -4.45 5.31
C LEU A 69 11.31 -4.67 5.83
N ILE A 70 12.18 -5.15 4.96
CA ILE A 70 13.64 -5.18 5.17
C ILE A 70 14.27 -4.20 4.19
N LEU A 71 15.01 -3.24 4.71
CA LEU A 71 15.74 -2.26 3.94
C LEU A 71 17.25 -2.44 4.15
N ILE A 72 17.98 -2.84 3.10
CA ILE A 72 19.42 -2.61 3.04
C ILE A 72 19.60 -1.16 2.61
N SER A 73 19.90 -0.30 3.59
CA SER A 73 19.96 1.14 3.38
C SER A 73 21.33 1.55 2.81
N THR A 74 21.43 2.80 2.43
CA THR A 74 22.71 3.40 2.04
C THR A 74 23.69 3.38 3.21
N GLY A 75 24.91 3.02 2.95
CA GLY A 75 26.01 2.93 3.93
C GLY A 75 27.27 2.48 3.22
N THR A 76 28.42 2.59 3.88
CA THR A 76 29.68 2.12 3.35
C THR A 76 29.62 0.60 3.15
N PHE A 77 29.99 0.15 1.95
CA PHE A 77 29.78 -1.24 1.57
C PHE A 77 30.65 -2.22 2.38
N TRP A 78 31.94 -2.00 2.37
CA TRP A 78 32.91 -2.94 2.99
C TRP A 78 33.02 -2.78 4.51
N SER A 79 32.78 -1.58 5.04
CA SER A 79 32.88 -1.35 6.49
C SER A 79 31.56 -1.56 7.24
N SER A 80 30.41 -1.54 6.57
CA SER A 80 29.11 -1.61 7.25
C SER A 80 28.19 -2.70 6.71
N ILE A 81 27.90 -2.69 5.41
CA ILE A 81 26.84 -3.55 4.83
C ILE A 81 27.28 -5.00 4.71
N TYR A 82 28.36 -5.23 3.96
CA TYR A 82 28.82 -6.57 3.60
C TYR A 82 29.19 -7.41 4.83
N PRO A 83 30.03 -6.93 5.79
CA PRO A 83 30.42 -7.72 6.93
C PRO A 83 29.26 -8.03 7.87
N THR A 84 28.28 -7.11 8.01
CA THR A 84 27.06 -7.36 8.78
C THR A 84 26.25 -8.52 8.21
N LEU A 85 26.10 -8.58 6.89
CA LEU A 85 25.37 -9.65 6.23
C LEU A 85 26.12 -10.97 6.25
N GLN A 86 27.44 -10.92 6.16
CA GLN A 86 28.31 -12.10 6.13
C GLN A 86 28.42 -12.78 7.50
N TYR A 87 28.42 -12.00 8.59
CA TYR A 87 28.70 -12.51 9.93
C TYR A 87 27.70 -13.62 10.30
N GLU A 88 28.25 -14.81 10.65
CA GLU A 88 27.48 -16.02 10.98
C GLU A 88 26.36 -16.34 9.97
N ASN A 89 26.57 -15.95 8.72
CA ASN A 89 25.59 -16.08 7.62
C ASN A 89 24.26 -15.36 7.90
N PHE A 90 24.26 -14.17 8.49
CA PHE A 90 23.06 -13.39 8.81
C PHE A 90 22.14 -13.17 7.60
N TYR A 91 22.69 -13.07 6.38
CA TYR A 91 21.94 -12.98 5.12
C TYR A 91 20.91 -14.11 4.92
N LYS A 92 21.09 -15.30 5.52
CA LYS A 92 20.14 -16.41 5.39
C LYS A 92 18.79 -16.07 5.99
N TYR A 93 18.75 -15.38 7.14
CA TYR A 93 17.51 -14.96 7.77
C TYR A 93 16.78 -13.91 6.93
N ILE A 94 17.53 -13.06 6.23
CA ILE A 94 16.96 -12.11 5.26
C ILE A 94 16.36 -12.86 4.07
N ASN A 95 17.05 -13.85 3.51
CA ASN A 95 16.52 -14.66 2.42
C ASN A 95 15.23 -15.40 2.81
N GLU A 96 15.17 -15.94 4.03
CA GLU A 96 14.03 -16.71 4.54
C GLU A 96 12.83 -15.83 4.92
N SER A 97 13.04 -14.54 5.14
CA SER A 97 11.96 -13.62 5.53
C SER A 97 10.94 -13.41 4.41
N LYS A 98 9.67 -13.31 4.79
CA LYS A 98 8.55 -12.97 3.89
C LYS A 98 8.37 -11.46 3.69
N ALA A 99 9.14 -10.64 4.40
CA ALA A 99 9.12 -9.20 4.26
C ALA A 99 9.37 -8.75 2.82
N LYS A 100 8.79 -7.63 2.42
CA LYS A 100 9.25 -6.93 1.21
C LYS A 100 10.69 -6.47 1.43
N LYS A 101 11.53 -6.67 0.43
CA LYS A 101 12.97 -6.38 0.54
C LYS A 101 13.35 -5.27 -0.43
N ILE A 102 14.00 -4.25 0.09
CA ILE A 102 14.49 -3.11 -0.70
C ILE A 102 15.99 -2.98 -0.43
N TRP A 103 16.76 -2.85 -1.49
CA TRP A 103 18.16 -2.43 -1.41
C TRP A 103 18.30 -1.06 -2.07
N ALA A 104 18.66 -0.04 -1.28
CA ALA A 104 18.93 1.30 -1.78
C ALA A 104 20.43 1.44 -2.05
N ILE A 105 20.77 1.66 -3.32
CA ILE A 105 22.16 1.86 -3.75
C ILE A 105 22.61 3.28 -3.38
N ASN A 106 23.88 3.43 -2.97
CA ASN A 106 24.49 4.74 -2.76
C ASN A 106 24.49 5.56 -4.05
N ASN A 107 24.32 6.85 -3.90
CA ASN A 107 24.27 7.79 -5.05
C ASN A 107 25.66 8.39 -5.41
N THR A 108 26.67 8.07 -4.63
CA THR A 108 28.07 8.49 -4.83
C THR A 108 28.97 7.32 -4.48
N GLU A 109 30.18 7.31 -5.02
CA GLU A 109 31.21 6.33 -4.61
C GLU A 109 31.60 6.50 -3.15
N ASP A 110 31.65 5.38 -2.43
CA ASP A 110 32.23 5.32 -1.11
C ASP A 110 33.76 5.19 -1.22
N LYS A 111 34.47 5.73 -0.25
CA LYS A 111 35.94 5.61 -0.25
C LYS A 111 36.39 4.16 -0.16
N ASP A 112 35.75 3.35 0.68
CA ASP A 112 36.07 1.92 0.84
C ASP A 112 35.66 1.07 -0.38
N ALA A 113 34.78 1.59 -1.23
CA ALA A 113 34.32 0.96 -2.46
C ALA A 113 34.70 1.76 -3.72
N PHE A 114 35.80 2.50 -3.68
CA PHE A 114 36.24 3.33 -4.79
C PHE A 114 36.49 2.51 -6.06
N GLY A 115 35.87 2.94 -7.17
CA GLY A 115 35.93 2.23 -8.44
C GLY A 115 35.10 0.95 -8.51
N VAL A 116 34.27 0.65 -7.51
CA VAL A 116 33.33 -0.47 -7.52
C VAL A 116 32.03 -0.02 -8.19
N THR A 117 31.56 -0.80 -9.15
CA THR A 117 30.30 -0.51 -9.87
C THR A 117 29.11 -1.22 -9.20
N SER A 118 27.89 -0.81 -9.58
CA SER A 118 26.68 -1.51 -9.10
C SER A 118 26.66 -2.99 -9.50
N ASN A 119 27.21 -3.35 -10.65
CA ASN A 119 27.34 -4.75 -11.04
C ASN A 119 28.32 -5.52 -10.13
N ASP A 120 29.42 -4.89 -9.71
CA ASP A 120 30.34 -5.51 -8.76
C ASP A 120 29.65 -5.75 -7.41
N PHE A 121 28.83 -4.82 -6.92
CA PHE A 121 28.03 -5.03 -5.69
C PHE A 121 27.07 -6.21 -5.83
N ILE A 122 26.39 -6.35 -6.96
CA ILE A 122 25.54 -7.51 -7.24
C ILE A 122 26.35 -8.80 -7.18
N ASP A 123 27.52 -8.84 -7.79
CA ASP A 123 28.38 -10.01 -7.78
C ASP A 123 28.89 -10.36 -6.37
N TYR A 124 29.19 -9.36 -5.54
CA TYR A 124 29.55 -9.58 -4.15
C TYR A 124 28.40 -10.14 -3.33
N PHE A 125 27.19 -9.62 -3.51
CA PHE A 125 26.01 -10.16 -2.82
C PHE A 125 25.66 -11.58 -3.31
N LYS A 126 25.76 -11.85 -4.61
CA LYS A 126 25.59 -13.22 -5.16
C LYS A 126 26.62 -14.20 -4.58
N LYS A 127 27.89 -13.80 -4.50
CA LYS A 127 28.96 -14.62 -3.87
C LYS A 127 28.73 -14.85 -2.38
N LEU A 128 28.16 -13.87 -1.69
CA LEU A 128 27.77 -14.02 -0.29
C LEU A 128 26.63 -15.03 -0.13
N GLY A 129 25.74 -15.15 -1.12
CA GLY A 129 24.54 -15.98 -1.10
C GLY A 129 23.24 -15.24 -0.81
N LEU A 130 23.25 -13.89 -0.89
CA LEU A 130 22.04 -13.08 -0.79
C LEU A 130 21.19 -13.23 -2.07
N ASN A 131 19.91 -13.54 -1.91
CA ASN A 131 18.99 -13.70 -3.04
C ASN A 131 18.42 -12.35 -3.49
N LEU A 132 19.08 -11.69 -4.41
CA LEU A 132 18.66 -10.38 -4.91
C LEU A 132 17.39 -10.41 -5.77
N ASN A 133 16.93 -11.59 -6.25
CA ASN A 133 15.69 -11.68 -7.01
C ASN A 133 14.45 -11.33 -6.17
N ASP A 134 14.56 -11.41 -4.85
CA ASP A 134 13.49 -11.05 -3.91
C ASP A 134 13.51 -9.55 -3.55
N PHE A 135 14.50 -8.80 -4.07
CA PHE A 135 14.66 -7.39 -3.75
C PHE A 135 14.13 -6.48 -4.86
N THR A 136 13.56 -5.34 -4.45
CA THR A 136 13.50 -4.17 -5.30
C THR A 136 14.75 -3.33 -5.06
N ILE A 137 15.50 -3.08 -6.12
CA ILE A 137 16.72 -2.25 -6.07
C ILE A 137 16.31 -0.81 -6.34
N LEU A 138 16.58 0.08 -5.39
CA LEU A 138 16.21 1.48 -5.47
C LEU A 138 17.46 2.31 -5.82
N GLU A 139 17.46 2.90 -7.01
CA GLU A 139 18.52 3.78 -7.50
C GLU A 139 18.11 5.24 -7.47
N ASN A 140 19.06 6.13 -7.26
CA ASN A 140 18.83 7.55 -7.44
C ASN A 140 19.00 7.95 -8.90
N ALA A 141 18.05 8.72 -9.44
CA ALA A 141 18.05 9.17 -10.84
C ALA A 141 19.30 9.99 -11.24
N ASP A 142 19.88 10.70 -10.26
CA ASP A 142 21.05 11.56 -10.48
C ASP A 142 22.34 10.92 -9.97
N SER A 143 22.39 9.59 -9.85
CA SER A 143 23.62 8.86 -9.50
C SER A 143 24.65 8.96 -10.65
N ILE A 144 25.92 8.68 -10.32
CA ILE A 144 26.96 8.56 -11.32
C ILE A 144 26.74 7.28 -12.16
N ASP A 145 27.17 7.27 -13.41
CA ASP A 145 26.91 6.18 -14.36
C ASP A 145 27.37 4.81 -13.87
N SER A 146 28.49 4.74 -13.12
CA SER A 146 29.02 3.49 -12.53
C SER A 146 28.10 2.85 -11.51
N LEU A 147 27.16 3.60 -10.94
CA LEU A 147 26.19 3.13 -9.94
C LEU A 147 24.80 2.86 -10.53
N HIS A 148 24.59 3.03 -11.83
CA HIS A 148 23.37 2.61 -12.51
C HIS A 148 23.42 1.13 -12.93
N LEU A 149 22.27 0.46 -12.91
CA LEU A 149 22.06 -0.92 -13.34
C LEU A 149 21.25 -0.96 -14.65
N PRO A 150 21.84 -0.56 -15.78
CA PRO A 150 21.13 -0.59 -17.05
C PRO A 150 20.84 -2.04 -17.46
N ASN A 151 19.63 -2.32 -17.94
CA ASN A 151 19.23 -3.64 -18.44
C ASN A 151 19.40 -4.79 -17.42
N SER A 152 19.13 -4.52 -16.17
CA SER A 152 19.24 -5.51 -15.10
C SER A 152 18.15 -6.59 -15.22
N GLU A 153 18.50 -7.83 -14.88
CA GLU A 153 17.55 -8.93 -14.65
C GLU A 153 16.73 -8.74 -13.36
N PHE A 154 17.07 -7.72 -12.56
CA PHE A 154 16.46 -7.42 -11.27
C PHE A 154 15.36 -6.38 -11.39
N ASN A 155 14.50 -6.31 -10.38
CA ASN A 155 13.50 -5.26 -10.27
C ASN A 155 14.16 -3.95 -9.79
N VAL A 156 14.52 -3.09 -10.74
CA VAL A 156 15.18 -1.80 -10.48
C VAL A 156 14.17 -0.66 -10.60
N VAL A 157 14.13 0.19 -9.59
CA VAL A 157 13.29 1.39 -9.53
C VAL A 157 14.18 2.61 -9.38
N ILE A 158 14.10 3.53 -10.34
CA ILE A 158 14.90 4.76 -10.36
C ILE A 158 14.06 5.93 -9.87
N ARG A 159 14.55 6.68 -8.85
CA ARG A 159 13.83 7.78 -8.22
C ARG A 159 14.74 8.98 -7.90
N PRO A 160 14.21 10.22 -7.95
CA PRO A 160 14.99 11.40 -7.57
C PRO A 160 15.05 11.52 -6.04
N MET A 161 16.14 11.06 -5.44
CA MET A 161 16.34 11.07 -3.99
C MET A 161 17.46 11.99 -3.51
N ARG A 162 18.07 12.75 -4.40
CA ARG A 162 19.24 13.57 -4.10
C ARG A 162 18.86 15.00 -3.69
N ASN A 163 19.65 15.59 -2.80
CA ASN A 163 19.61 17.02 -2.49
C ASN A 163 20.61 17.79 -3.38
N ASN A 164 20.61 19.11 -3.27
CA ASN A 164 21.50 19.98 -4.05
C ASN A 164 23.00 19.78 -3.73
N ASN A 165 23.33 19.14 -2.61
CA ASN A 165 24.71 18.86 -2.20
C ASN A 165 25.20 17.47 -2.66
N GLY A 166 24.40 16.77 -3.42
CA GLY A 166 24.73 15.45 -3.94
C GLY A 166 24.52 14.28 -2.96
N GLN A 167 24.02 14.55 -1.78
CA GLN A 167 23.67 13.54 -0.78
C GLN A 167 22.21 13.09 -0.92
N HIS A 168 21.84 11.97 -0.31
CA HIS A 168 20.43 11.62 -0.17
C HIS A 168 19.69 12.68 0.64
N ASP A 169 18.57 13.15 0.10
CA ASP A 169 17.60 13.93 0.86
C ASP A 169 16.81 12.99 1.75
N PRO A 170 16.88 13.11 3.08
CA PRO A 170 16.24 12.13 3.98
C PRO A 170 14.74 12.00 3.76
N MET A 171 14.04 13.12 3.48
CA MET A 171 12.59 13.10 3.28
C MET A 171 12.21 12.46 1.96
N LYS A 172 12.90 12.80 0.87
CA LYS A 172 12.70 12.15 -0.44
C LYS A 172 13.04 10.66 -0.35
N PHE A 173 14.14 10.31 0.28
CA PHE A 173 14.59 8.94 0.43
C PHE A 173 13.54 8.07 1.15
N VAL A 174 13.06 8.51 2.30
CA VAL A 174 12.00 7.82 3.04
C VAL A 174 10.71 7.72 2.23
N LYS A 175 10.30 8.81 1.57
CA LYS A 175 9.11 8.85 0.71
C LYS A 175 9.20 7.78 -0.40
N GLU A 176 10.32 7.72 -1.12
CA GLU A 176 10.48 6.78 -2.22
C GLU A 176 10.58 5.33 -1.76
N ILE A 177 11.19 5.04 -0.61
CA ILE A 177 11.16 3.70 0.02
C ILE A 177 9.72 3.25 0.28
N PHE A 178 8.89 4.10 0.89
CA PHE A 178 7.51 3.74 1.18
C PHE A 178 6.64 3.67 -0.08
N LYS A 179 6.90 4.50 -1.10
CA LYS A 179 6.25 4.31 -2.40
C LYS A 179 6.54 2.93 -2.99
N VAL A 180 7.80 2.50 -2.96
CA VAL A 180 8.19 1.16 -3.40
C VAL A 180 7.53 0.08 -2.54
N TYR A 181 7.50 0.27 -1.22
CA TYR A 181 6.84 -0.66 -0.30
C TYR A 181 5.35 -0.83 -0.61
N TYR A 182 4.62 0.24 -0.89
CA TYR A 182 3.20 0.20 -1.25
C TYR A 182 2.94 -0.10 -2.73
N GLY A 183 3.99 -0.24 -3.55
CA GLY A 183 3.84 -0.48 -4.99
C GLY A 183 3.39 0.75 -5.78
N ILE A 184 3.57 1.95 -5.25
CA ILE A 184 3.25 3.22 -5.90
C ILE A 184 4.36 3.56 -6.90
N THR A 185 4.11 3.32 -8.19
CA THR A 185 5.17 3.35 -9.21
C THR A 185 5.28 4.66 -9.98
N SER A 186 4.21 5.46 -10.03
CA SER A 186 4.14 6.66 -10.86
C SER A 186 3.22 7.73 -10.27
N ASP A 187 3.20 8.91 -10.89
CA ASP A 187 2.11 9.86 -10.68
C ASP A 187 0.88 9.36 -11.42
N TYR A 188 -0.21 9.17 -10.69
CA TYR A 188 -1.46 8.68 -11.25
C TYR A 188 -2.32 9.84 -11.74
N ASP A 189 -3.01 9.63 -12.85
CA ASP A 189 -4.00 10.57 -13.37
C ASP A 189 -5.25 10.60 -12.49
N LYS A 190 -5.61 9.42 -11.95
CA LYS A 190 -6.76 9.27 -11.06
C LYS A 190 -6.43 8.38 -9.86
N ILE A 191 -6.99 8.75 -8.71
CA ILE A 191 -6.92 8.02 -7.46
C ILE A 191 -8.35 7.74 -7.00
N LEU A 192 -8.73 6.48 -6.99
CA LEU A 192 -10.03 6.05 -6.51
C LEU A 192 -9.88 5.54 -5.08
N LEU A 193 -10.79 5.96 -4.20
CA LEU A 193 -10.77 5.53 -2.80
C LEU A 193 -12.12 4.99 -2.37
N ASP A 194 -12.11 3.93 -1.58
CA ASP A 194 -13.25 3.60 -0.74
C ASP A 194 -13.44 4.63 0.37
N PHE A 195 -14.59 4.63 1.01
CA PHE A 195 -14.92 5.63 2.03
C PHE A 195 -14.78 5.10 3.46
N ASP A 196 -15.53 4.05 3.80
CA ASP A 196 -15.57 3.53 5.17
C ASP A 196 -14.31 2.72 5.52
N ASP A 197 -13.75 2.95 6.70
CA ASP A 197 -12.49 2.38 7.21
C ASP A 197 -11.26 2.66 6.32
N THR A 198 -11.46 3.28 5.16
CA THR A 198 -10.40 3.81 4.27
C THR A 198 -10.19 5.31 4.51
N ILE A 199 -11.17 6.16 4.18
CA ILE A 199 -11.09 7.61 4.40
C ILE A 199 -11.62 7.96 5.78
N TRP A 200 -12.72 7.34 6.19
CA TRP A 200 -13.47 7.64 7.41
C TRP A 200 -13.61 6.41 8.30
N ALA A 201 -13.10 6.49 9.52
CA ALA A 201 -13.22 5.41 10.50
C ALA A 201 -14.67 5.24 10.97
N ARG A 202 -15.19 4.00 10.95
CA ARG A 202 -16.54 3.71 11.46
C ARG A 202 -16.61 3.95 12.96
N ASN A 203 -17.66 4.60 13.42
CA ASN A 203 -17.84 5.05 14.81
C ASN A 203 -17.63 3.97 15.87
N TYR A 204 -17.94 2.71 15.58
CA TYR A 204 -17.76 1.61 16.53
C TYR A 204 -16.31 1.11 16.68
N LYS A 205 -15.42 1.57 15.79
CA LYS A 205 -13.99 1.23 15.80
C LYS A 205 -13.10 2.45 16.07
N SER A 206 -13.65 3.67 15.98
CA SER A 206 -12.87 4.88 15.97
C SER A 206 -12.45 5.34 17.37
N SER A 207 -11.17 5.61 17.54
CA SER A 207 -10.62 6.43 18.59
C SER A 207 -10.78 7.92 18.25
N GLU A 208 -10.48 8.81 19.19
CA GLU A 208 -10.40 10.25 18.92
C GLU A 208 -9.33 10.58 17.86
N ILE A 209 -8.23 9.82 17.88
CA ILE A 209 -7.15 9.95 16.90
C ILE A 209 -7.66 9.56 15.49
N ASP A 210 -8.40 8.44 15.36
CA ASP A 210 -8.93 7.99 14.08
C ASP A 210 -9.94 9.00 13.50
N ARG A 211 -10.75 9.63 14.36
CA ARG A 211 -11.67 10.67 13.92
C ARG A 211 -10.95 11.91 13.40
N LYS A 212 -9.92 12.36 14.10
CA LYS A 212 -9.08 13.48 13.65
C LYS A 212 -8.41 13.13 12.32
N THR A 213 -7.83 11.95 12.20
CA THR A 213 -7.21 11.49 10.95
C THR A 213 -8.22 11.41 9.81
N SER A 214 -9.48 11.00 10.07
CA SER A 214 -10.54 10.98 9.05
C SER A 214 -10.86 12.38 8.53
N ILE A 215 -10.87 13.39 9.42
CA ILE A 215 -11.03 14.79 9.03
C ILE A 215 -9.85 15.25 8.18
N ASP A 216 -8.60 15.00 8.65
CA ASP A 216 -7.39 15.33 7.93
C ASP A 216 -7.37 14.70 6.53
N ASN A 217 -7.84 13.44 6.39
CA ASN A 217 -7.95 12.75 5.10
C ASN A 217 -8.88 13.49 4.13
N LEU A 218 -10.08 13.86 4.58
CA LEU A 218 -11.03 14.61 3.75
C LEU A 218 -10.50 15.97 3.31
N GLU A 219 -9.85 16.70 4.22
CA GLU A 219 -9.22 17.98 3.90
C GLU A 219 -8.08 17.84 2.89
N MET A 220 -7.29 16.77 3.00
CA MET A 220 -6.22 16.48 2.05
C MET A 220 -6.78 16.11 0.67
N LEU A 221 -7.78 15.23 0.62
CA LEU A 221 -8.42 14.83 -0.62
C LEU A 221 -9.08 16.03 -1.32
N ASN A 222 -9.67 16.96 -0.56
CA ASN A 222 -10.25 18.17 -1.09
C ASN A 222 -9.24 19.13 -1.74
N LYS A 223 -7.94 18.97 -1.48
CA LYS A 223 -6.86 19.69 -2.17
C LYS A 223 -6.41 18.99 -3.45
N MET A 224 -6.85 17.75 -3.66
CA MET A 224 -6.46 16.88 -4.78
C MET A 224 -7.66 16.59 -5.71
N VAL A 225 -8.65 17.45 -5.75
CA VAL A 225 -9.98 17.21 -6.39
C VAL A 225 -9.91 16.77 -7.84
N ASP A 226 -8.94 17.30 -8.60
CA ASP A 226 -8.79 16.96 -10.02
C ASP A 226 -8.36 15.50 -10.24
N LYS A 227 -7.71 14.89 -9.25
CA LYS A 227 -7.18 13.52 -9.32
C LYS A 227 -8.03 12.51 -8.56
N VAL A 228 -8.83 12.94 -7.59
CA VAL A 228 -9.49 12.07 -6.62
C VAL A 228 -10.95 11.78 -6.99
N LEU A 229 -11.32 10.52 -6.84
CA LEU A 229 -12.69 10.03 -6.94
C LEU A 229 -13.00 9.12 -5.76
N ILE A 230 -14.01 9.42 -4.99
CA ILE A 230 -14.49 8.54 -3.92
C ILE A 230 -15.56 7.61 -4.51
N VAL A 231 -15.42 6.29 -4.28
CA VAL A 231 -16.34 5.26 -4.77
C VAL A 231 -16.83 4.44 -3.59
N SER A 232 -18.09 4.64 -3.20
CA SER A 232 -18.64 4.06 -1.98
C SER A 232 -19.97 3.33 -2.21
N GLY A 233 -20.10 2.19 -1.54
CA GLY A 233 -21.40 1.51 -1.43
C GLY A 233 -22.43 2.21 -0.53
N ASN A 234 -22.04 3.26 0.19
CA ASN A 234 -22.93 4.00 1.08
C ASN A 234 -23.90 4.91 0.32
N THR A 235 -25.02 5.24 0.97
CA THR A 235 -25.89 6.33 0.49
C THR A 235 -25.19 7.68 0.66
N TYR A 236 -25.44 8.59 -0.27
CA TYR A 236 -24.90 9.95 -0.17
C TYR A 236 -25.33 10.65 1.12
N LEU A 237 -26.55 10.43 1.58
CA LEU A 237 -27.03 10.97 2.87
C LEU A 237 -26.15 10.53 4.06
N SER A 238 -25.61 9.31 4.03
CA SER A 238 -24.68 8.84 5.07
C SER A 238 -23.32 9.52 4.98
N ILE A 239 -22.81 9.73 3.78
CA ILE A 239 -21.53 10.39 3.53
C ILE A 239 -21.64 11.89 3.81
N SER A 240 -22.68 12.56 3.34
CA SER A 240 -22.85 14.00 3.51
C SER A 240 -22.86 14.45 4.98
N LYS A 241 -23.42 13.64 5.88
CA LYS A 241 -23.35 13.92 7.32
C LYS A 241 -21.91 14.03 7.84
N LYS A 242 -21.01 13.22 7.32
CA LYS A 242 -19.59 13.22 7.67
C LYS A 242 -18.87 14.39 7.00
N LEU A 243 -19.23 14.71 5.77
CA LEU A 243 -18.70 15.89 5.07
C LEU A 243 -19.14 17.20 5.75
N PHE A 244 -20.37 17.27 6.28
CA PHE A 244 -20.84 18.43 7.03
C PHE A 244 -20.04 18.71 8.29
N GLU A 245 -19.47 17.68 8.90
CA GLU A 245 -18.58 17.86 10.06
C GLU A 245 -17.27 18.58 9.69
N VAL A 246 -16.83 18.48 8.44
CA VAL A 246 -15.57 19.04 7.95
C VAL A 246 -15.77 20.35 7.20
N PHE A 247 -16.74 20.38 6.27
CA PHE A 247 -16.92 21.46 5.31
C PHE A 247 -18.16 22.35 5.59
N GLY A 248 -18.88 22.07 6.68
CA GLY A 248 -20.12 22.79 6.99
C GLY A 248 -21.33 22.29 6.20
N THR A 249 -22.52 22.73 6.61
CA THR A 249 -23.81 22.18 6.14
C THR A 249 -24.12 22.45 4.66
N ASN A 250 -23.55 23.50 4.07
CA ASN A 250 -23.79 23.84 2.67
C ASN A 250 -22.82 23.15 1.71
N LEU A 251 -21.74 22.52 2.23
CA LEU A 251 -20.67 21.88 1.46
C LEU A 251 -20.08 22.79 0.36
N GLU A 252 -20.08 24.11 0.56
CA GLU A 252 -19.57 25.09 -0.42
C GLU A 252 -18.07 24.90 -0.68
N ASP A 253 -17.32 24.53 0.37
CA ASP A 253 -15.88 24.30 0.31
C ASP A 253 -15.50 22.85 -0.04
N CYS A 254 -16.50 21.97 -0.24
CA CYS A 254 -16.28 20.58 -0.61
C CYS A 254 -16.30 20.41 -2.13
N GLU A 255 -15.14 20.18 -2.73
CA GLU A 255 -15.02 19.96 -4.18
C GLU A 255 -14.78 18.49 -4.56
N LEU A 256 -15.01 17.56 -3.61
CA LEU A 256 -14.85 16.14 -3.85
C LEU A 256 -15.89 15.58 -4.81
N ASN A 257 -15.44 14.73 -5.75
CA ASN A 257 -16.31 13.92 -6.58
C ASN A 257 -16.59 12.59 -5.91
N ILE A 258 -17.86 12.29 -5.63
CA ILE A 258 -18.24 11.13 -4.83
C ILE A 258 -19.29 10.30 -5.59
N TRP A 259 -18.92 9.06 -5.91
CA TRP A 259 -19.86 8.03 -6.36
C TRP A 259 -20.44 7.34 -5.13
N ALA A 260 -21.72 7.54 -4.89
CA ALA A 260 -22.47 7.03 -3.76
C ALA A 260 -23.75 6.32 -4.21
N ASP A 261 -24.67 6.08 -3.27
CA ASP A 261 -25.94 5.40 -3.50
C ASP A 261 -25.70 4.05 -4.19
N VAL A 262 -24.81 3.27 -3.57
CA VAL A 262 -24.33 1.99 -4.11
C VAL A 262 -23.73 2.19 -5.51
N ASN A 263 -22.88 3.21 -5.66
CA ASN A 263 -22.17 3.59 -6.89
C ASN A 263 -23.07 4.08 -8.04
N ALA A 264 -24.34 4.29 -7.81
CA ALA A 264 -25.29 4.66 -8.88
C ALA A 264 -25.21 6.15 -9.28
N ARG A 265 -24.78 7.02 -8.38
CA ARG A 265 -24.79 8.47 -8.60
C ARG A 265 -23.49 9.14 -8.23
N ASN A 266 -23.06 10.06 -9.08
CA ASN A 266 -21.96 10.98 -8.81
C ASN A 266 -22.47 12.28 -8.20
N TYR A 267 -21.90 12.67 -7.08
CA TYR A 267 -22.19 13.92 -6.38
C TYR A 267 -20.98 14.84 -6.39
N TYR A 268 -21.25 16.11 -6.63
CA TYR A 268 -20.28 17.20 -6.53
C TYR A 268 -20.99 18.43 -5.95
N LYS A 269 -20.42 19.03 -4.91
CA LYS A 269 -21.03 20.17 -4.19
C LYS A 269 -22.49 19.92 -3.80
N ASN A 270 -22.78 18.74 -3.26
CA ASN A 270 -24.10 18.31 -2.82
C ASN A 270 -25.16 18.17 -3.93
N GLU A 271 -24.76 18.18 -5.19
CA GLU A 271 -25.65 18.01 -6.35
C GLU A 271 -25.30 16.74 -7.11
N VAL A 272 -26.33 16.07 -7.63
CA VAL A 272 -26.13 14.94 -8.56
C VAL A 272 -25.65 15.48 -9.91
N LYS A 273 -24.46 15.02 -10.34
CA LYS A 273 -23.88 15.40 -11.64
C LYS A 273 -24.10 14.36 -12.73
N SER A 274 -24.12 13.09 -12.34
CA SER A 274 -24.40 11.99 -13.28
C SER A 274 -25.01 10.80 -12.55
N THR A 275 -25.74 9.96 -13.29
CA THR A 275 -26.35 8.72 -12.81
C THR A 275 -26.03 7.59 -13.79
N ILE A 276 -25.68 6.43 -13.29
CA ILE A 276 -25.61 5.22 -14.10
C ILE A 276 -26.99 4.56 -14.02
N GLU A 277 -27.81 4.78 -15.05
CA GLU A 277 -29.22 4.36 -15.05
C GLU A 277 -29.38 2.85 -14.85
N ASP A 278 -28.46 2.04 -15.37
CA ASP A 278 -28.45 0.58 -15.19
C ASP A 278 -28.29 0.13 -13.73
N PHE A 279 -27.87 1.03 -12.84
CA PHE A 279 -27.74 0.75 -11.40
C PHE A 279 -28.97 1.15 -10.60
N VAL A 280 -29.84 1.95 -11.19
CA VAL A 280 -31.11 2.35 -10.57
C VAL A 280 -32.11 1.20 -10.73
N LEU A 281 -32.73 0.81 -9.63
CA LEU A 281 -33.73 -0.27 -9.67
C LEU A 281 -35.05 0.22 -10.31
N PRO A 282 -35.58 -0.46 -11.35
CA PRO A 282 -36.84 -0.11 -11.95
C PRO A 282 -37.99 -0.20 -10.94
N LEU A 283 -38.82 0.84 -10.86
CA LEU A 283 -39.90 0.95 -9.84
C LEU A 283 -40.88 -0.23 -9.84
N ASP A 284 -41.35 -0.60 -11.04
CA ASP A 284 -42.27 -1.73 -11.22
C ASP A 284 -41.70 -3.06 -10.71
N LYS A 285 -40.41 -3.23 -10.85
CA LYS A 285 -39.69 -4.41 -10.34
C LYS A 285 -39.39 -4.31 -8.86
N VAL A 286 -39.13 -3.10 -8.34
CA VAL A 286 -38.98 -2.87 -6.90
C VAL A 286 -40.25 -3.28 -6.17
N ASP A 287 -41.41 -2.86 -6.64
CA ASP A 287 -42.70 -3.23 -6.06
C ASP A 287 -42.91 -4.76 -6.07
N THR A 288 -42.48 -5.42 -7.12
CA THR A 288 -42.53 -6.90 -7.19
C THR A 288 -41.62 -7.55 -6.14
N VAL A 289 -40.39 -7.08 -6.00
CA VAL A 289 -39.42 -7.62 -5.01
C VAL A 289 -39.90 -7.35 -3.59
N THR A 290 -40.37 -6.15 -3.30
CA THR A 290 -40.85 -5.79 -1.95
C THR A 290 -42.10 -6.58 -1.57
N ASN A 291 -43.00 -6.87 -2.49
CA ASN A 291 -44.15 -7.74 -2.27
C ASN A 291 -43.73 -9.17 -1.96
N ILE A 292 -42.67 -9.69 -2.62
CA ILE A 292 -42.11 -11.01 -2.29
C ILE A 292 -41.50 -10.99 -0.90
N LEU A 293 -40.72 -9.98 -0.54
CA LEU A 293 -40.12 -9.85 0.79
C LEU A 293 -41.21 -9.78 1.88
N ASN A 294 -42.26 -9.02 1.66
CA ASN A 294 -43.41 -8.93 2.57
C ASN A 294 -44.10 -10.31 2.74
N THR A 295 -44.29 -11.05 1.65
CA THR A 295 -44.85 -12.41 1.70
C THR A 295 -43.99 -13.40 2.49
N LEU A 296 -42.66 -13.19 2.42
CA LEU A 296 -41.69 -13.98 3.18
C LEU A 296 -41.51 -13.49 4.63
N GLY A 297 -42.18 -12.41 5.04
CA GLY A 297 -42.05 -11.83 6.37
C GLY A 297 -40.67 -11.16 6.61
N ILE A 298 -39.95 -10.80 5.55
CA ILE A 298 -38.64 -10.20 5.65
C ILE A 298 -38.75 -8.69 5.74
N ALA A 299 -38.31 -8.11 6.86
CA ALA A 299 -38.26 -6.66 7.04
C ALA A 299 -37.15 -6.03 6.22
N TYR A 300 -37.44 -4.96 5.52
CA TYR A 300 -36.48 -4.21 4.69
C TYR A 300 -36.66 -2.71 4.86
N THR A 301 -35.66 -1.95 4.41
CA THR A 301 -35.75 -0.52 4.16
C THR A 301 -35.37 -0.27 2.71
N PHE A 302 -36.00 0.72 2.10
CA PHE A 302 -35.73 1.12 0.74
C PHE A 302 -35.19 2.56 0.75
N ASP A 303 -34.12 2.81 0.04
CA ASP A 303 -33.64 4.18 -0.10
C ASP A 303 -34.54 4.94 -1.09
N ASN A 304 -34.81 6.21 -0.78
CA ASN A 304 -35.66 7.07 -1.62
C ASN A 304 -35.11 7.27 -3.04
N GLU A 305 -33.81 6.95 -3.23
CA GLU A 305 -33.09 7.09 -4.48
C GLU A 305 -33.16 5.85 -5.37
N LYS A 306 -33.80 4.77 -4.89
CA LYS A 306 -34.14 3.57 -5.67
C LYS A 306 -32.94 2.77 -6.19
N SER A 307 -31.79 2.89 -5.55
CA SER A 307 -30.59 2.16 -5.97
C SER A 307 -30.39 0.87 -5.18
N VAL A 308 -30.98 0.75 -3.99
CA VAL A 308 -30.81 -0.42 -3.12
C VAL A 308 -32.06 -0.71 -2.28
N ILE A 309 -32.40 -1.99 -2.11
CA ILE A 309 -33.31 -2.47 -1.08
C ILE A 309 -32.45 -3.08 0.04
N ASN A 310 -32.44 -2.46 1.19
CA ASN A 310 -31.64 -2.89 2.32
C ASN A 310 -32.46 -3.75 3.30
N ILE A 311 -32.01 -4.96 3.55
CA ILE A 311 -32.60 -5.89 4.51
C ILE A 311 -31.74 -5.86 5.78
N LYS A 312 -32.29 -5.30 6.87
CA LYS A 312 -31.61 -5.25 8.18
C LYS A 312 -31.82 -6.55 8.93
N VAL A 313 -30.79 -7.34 9.05
CA VAL A 313 -30.81 -8.69 9.63
C VAL A 313 -29.86 -8.81 10.82
N LYS A 314 -29.96 -7.88 11.77
CA LYS A 314 -29.07 -7.82 12.95
C LYS A 314 -29.04 -9.11 13.79
N SER A 315 -30.09 -9.91 13.76
CA SER A 315 -30.22 -11.17 14.50
C SER A 315 -29.62 -12.36 13.77
N LEU A 316 -29.31 -12.26 12.49
CA LEU A 316 -28.76 -13.35 11.70
C LEU A 316 -27.23 -13.41 11.81
N SER A 317 -26.73 -14.63 11.99
CA SER A 317 -25.30 -14.94 11.86
C SER A 317 -24.81 -14.70 10.43
N ASP A 318 -23.50 -14.71 10.25
CA ASP A 318 -22.90 -14.56 8.93
C ASP A 318 -23.32 -15.67 7.97
N LEU A 319 -23.42 -16.92 8.45
CA LEU A 319 -23.89 -18.06 7.67
C LEU A 319 -25.36 -17.89 7.25
N GLU A 320 -26.24 -17.48 8.17
CA GLU A 320 -27.66 -17.28 7.87
C GLU A 320 -27.86 -16.17 6.83
N ARG A 321 -27.07 -15.10 6.87
CA ARG A 321 -27.08 -14.04 5.84
C ARG A 321 -26.62 -14.58 4.49
N THR A 322 -25.60 -15.44 4.48
CA THR A 322 -25.13 -16.11 3.26
C THR A 322 -26.22 -17.00 2.66
N LEU A 323 -26.92 -17.78 3.49
CA LEU A 323 -28.03 -18.61 3.06
C LEU A 323 -29.22 -17.79 2.54
N LEU A 324 -29.52 -16.65 3.18
CA LEU A 324 -30.55 -15.73 2.70
C LEU A 324 -30.20 -15.17 1.31
N CYS A 325 -28.97 -14.73 1.10
CA CYS A 325 -28.50 -14.28 -0.22
C CYS A 325 -28.62 -15.40 -1.27
N ALA A 326 -28.20 -16.61 -0.95
CA ALA A 326 -28.30 -17.76 -1.85
C ALA A 326 -29.78 -18.04 -2.20
N TYR A 327 -30.65 -18.10 -1.22
CA TYR A 327 -32.07 -18.30 -1.43
C TYR A 327 -32.68 -17.23 -2.34
N LEU A 328 -32.42 -15.95 -2.08
CA LEU A 328 -32.95 -14.85 -2.90
C LEU A 328 -32.41 -14.94 -4.33
N ASN A 329 -31.14 -15.20 -4.51
CA ASN A 329 -30.51 -15.27 -5.82
C ASN A 329 -31.00 -16.49 -6.63
N GLU A 330 -31.12 -17.66 -6.01
CA GLU A 330 -31.46 -18.91 -6.70
C GLU A 330 -32.98 -19.07 -6.89
N SER A 331 -33.80 -18.62 -5.91
CA SER A 331 -35.23 -18.87 -5.92
C SER A 331 -36.07 -17.67 -6.39
N VAL A 332 -35.60 -16.45 -6.18
CA VAL A 332 -36.31 -15.22 -6.52
C VAL A 332 -35.76 -14.58 -7.78
N PHE A 333 -34.44 -14.30 -7.78
CA PHE A 333 -33.77 -13.54 -8.86
C PHE A 333 -33.30 -14.43 -10.04
N SER A 334 -33.47 -15.74 -9.95
CA SER A 334 -33.31 -16.64 -11.11
C SER A 334 -34.44 -16.52 -12.13
N ARG A 335 -35.58 -15.92 -11.73
CA ARG A 335 -36.74 -15.68 -12.63
C ARG A 335 -36.37 -14.61 -13.66
N GLU A 336 -36.72 -14.82 -14.91
CA GLU A 336 -36.37 -13.92 -16.03
C GLU A 336 -36.70 -12.45 -15.74
N ALA A 337 -37.90 -12.18 -15.20
CA ALA A 337 -38.37 -10.81 -14.90
C ALA A 337 -37.52 -10.11 -13.83
N LEU A 338 -36.80 -10.84 -12.98
CA LEU A 338 -36.00 -10.32 -11.87
C LEU A 338 -34.50 -10.67 -11.99
N SER A 339 -34.07 -11.22 -13.12
CA SER A 339 -32.69 -11.69 -13.32
C SER A 339 -31.62 -10.60 -13.27
N ASN A 340 -32.04 -9.33 -13.36
CA ASN A 340 -31.16 -8.17 -13.22
C ASN A 340 -30.84 -7.79 -11.77
N PHE A 341 -31.48 -8.45 -10.79
CA PHE A 341 -31.23 -8.20 -9.38
C PHE A 341 -30.24 -9.21 -8.81
N VAL A 342 -29.56 -8.81 -7.76
CA VAL A 342 -28.71 -9.68 -6.94
C VAL A 342 -28.82 -9.26 -5.47
N ALA A 343 -28.92 -10.27 -4.59
CA ALA A 343 -28.77 -10.07 -3.15
C ALA A 343 -27.31 -10.27 -2.77
N LYS A 344 -26.71 -9.30 -2.10
CA LYS A 344 -25.34 -9.31 -1.62
C LYS A 344 -25.28 -9.11 -0.12
N LYS A 345 -24.43 -9.84 0.54
CA LYS A 345 -24.12 -9.61 1.95
C LYS A 345 -23.28 -8.32 2.06
N THR A 346 -23.74 -7.36 2.86
CA THR A 346 -23.07 -6.09 3.06
C THR A 346 -22.92 -5.78 4.54
N GLY A 347 -21.78 -5.22 4.92
CA GLY A 347 -21.49 -4.95 6.32
C GLY A 347 -21.69 -6.16 7.26
N LYS A 348 -21.88 -5.90 8.55
CA LYS A 348 -22.02 -6.95 9.57
C LYS A 348 -23.47 -7.41 9.83
N ALA A 349 -24.45 -6.67 9.34
CA ALA A 349 -25.85 -6.86 9.75
C ALA A 349 -26.86 -6.62 8.62
N THR A 350 -26.42 -6.60 7.37
CA THR A 350 -27.26 -6.24 6.23
C THR A 350 -27.09 -7.20 5.06
N VAL A 351 -28.17 -7.28 4.27
CA VAL A 351 -28.20 -7.87 2.93
C VAL A 351 -28.79 -6.81 2.02
N ASP A 352 -28.08 -6.46 0.96
CA ASP A 352 -28.54 -5.47 -0.03
C ASP A 352 -29.00 -6.16 -1.30
N ILE A 353 -30.13 -5.74 -1.82
CA ILE A 353 -30.60 -6.11 -3.15
C ILE A 353 -30.34 -4.95 -4.07
N VAL A 354 -29.52 -5.17 -5.09
CA VAL A 354 -29.03 -4.16 -6.03
C VAL A 354 -29.12 -4.69 -7.45
N ALA A 355 -28.94 -3.82 -8.43
CA ALA A 355 -28.76 -4.25 -9.82
C ALA A 355 -27.52 -5.14 -9.93
N LYS A 356 -27.61 -6.22 -10.71
CA LYS A 356 -26.53 -7.21 -10.86
C LYS A 356 -25.24 -6.60 -11.44
N THR A 357 -25.39 -5.61 -12.31
CA THR A 357 -24.30 -4.84 -12.91
C THR A 357 -23.65 -3.86 -11.96
N ASN A 358 -24.30 -3.56 -10.81
CA ASN A 358 -23.83 -2.58 -9.86
C ASN A 358 -22.65 -3.13 -9.05
N THR A 359 -21.45 -2.68 -9.42
CA THR A 359 -20.19 -2.97 -8.72
C THR A 359 -19.34 -1.70 -8.71
N LYS A 360 -18.39 -1.59 -7.78
CA LYS A 360 -17.41 -0.49 -7.79
C LYS A 360 -16.60 -0.49 -9.09
N ARG A 361 -16.29 -1.66 -9.64
CA ARG A 361 -15.63 -1.80 -10.94
C ARG A 361 -16.39 -1.15 -12.07
N ALA A 362 -17.71 -1.25 -12.09
CA ALA A 362 -18.51 -0.67 -13.16
C ALA A 362 -18.43 0.88 -13.21
N VAL A 363 -18.12 1.53 -12.08
CA VAL A 363 -17.79 2.97 -12.07
C VAL A 363 -16.48 3.22 -12.81
N PHE A 364 -15.48 2.39 -12.59
CA PHE A 364 -14.19 2.46 -13.31
C PHE A 364 -14.39 2.32 -14.83
N ASP A 365 -15.17 1.31 -15.23
CA ASP A 365 -15.47 1.02 -16.63
C ASP A 365 -16.34 2.16 -17.27
N TYR A 366 -17.34 2.68 -16.54
CA TYR A 366 -18.19 3.80 -16.97
C TYR A 366 -17.39 5.08 -17.23
N LEU A 367 -16.40 5.36 -16.38
CA LEU A 367 -15.55 6.54 -16.52
C LEU A 367 -14.41 6.33 -17.55
N ASN A 368 -14.31 5.15 -18.12
CA ASN A 368 -13.27 4.76 -19.08
C ASN A 368 -11.86 5.10 -18.60
N LEU A 369 -11.54 4.73 -17.35
CA LEU A 369 -10.26 5.06 -16.74
C LEU A 369 -9.13 4.14 -17.23
N SER A 370 -7.91 4.68 -17.30
CA SER A 370 -6.71 3.90 -17.64
C SER A 370 -6.29 3.00 -16.47
N LYS A 371 -6.04 1.72 -16.76
CA LYS A 371 -5.59 0.74 -15.76
C LYS A 371 -4.21 1.08 -15.20
N GLU A 372 -3.34 1.58 -16.05
CA GLU A 372 -1.95 1.89 -15.74
C GLU A 372 -1.83 3.18 -14.94
N ASN A 373 -2.73 4.16 -15.22
CA ASN A 373 -2.65 5.51 -14.66
C ASN A 373 -3.68 5.75 -13.53
N THR A 374 -4.33 4.69 -13.06
CA THR A 374 -5.29 4.77 -11.96
C THR A 374 -4.81 3.95 -10.77
N LEU A 375 -4.81 4.58 -9.60
CA LEU A 375 -4.56 3.92 -8.31
C LEU A 375 -5.88 3.71 -7.58
N TYR A 376 -6.10 2.53 -7.02
CA TYR A 376 -7.19 2.27 -6.08
C TYR A 376 -6.66 2.11 -4.65
N ILE A 377 -7.35 2.71 -3.66
CA ILE A 377 -7.04 2.57 -2.24
C ILE A 377 -8.33 2.12 -1.51
N GLY A 378 -8.25 1.00 -0.80
CA GLY A 378 -9.38 0.43 -0.06
C GLY A 378 -8.94 -0.52 1.05
N ASP A 379 -9.86 -0.87 1.96
CA ASP A 379 -9.58 -1.72 3.13
C ASP A 379 -10.05 -3.18 2.95
N GLU A 380 -10.87 -3.48 1.94
CA GLU A 380 -11.44 -4.81 1.70
C GLU A 380 -11.04 -5.41 0.34
N ILE A 381 -9.77 -5.26 -0.07
CA ILE A 381 -9.30 -5.70 -1.39
C ILE A 381 -9.17 -7.24 -1.48
N ASP A 382 -8.73 -7.90 -0.42
CA ASP A 382 -8.43 -9.34 -0.48
C ASP A 382 -9.70 -10.22 -0.55
N SER A 383 -10.77 -9.83 0.11
CA SER A 383 -11.97 -10.66 0.28
C SER A 383 -13.31 -9.91 0.21
N GLY A 384 -13.27 -8.58 0.04
CA GLY A 384 -14.44 -7.71 0.12
C GLY A 384 -14.92 -7.15 -1.20
N ASN A 385 -15.67 -6.06 -1.11
CA ASN A 385 -16.31 -5.39 -2.25
C ASN A 385 -15.34 -4.53 -3.07
N ASP A 386 -14.11 -4.34 -2.60
CA ASP A 386 -13.05 -3.56 -3.26
C ASP A 386 -12.24 -4.37 -4.25
N ARG A 387 -12.34 -5.69 -4.17
CA ARG A 387 -11.52 -6.60 -4.97
C ARG A 387 -11.64 -6.35 -6.47
N ASP A 388 -12.85 -6.25 -6.98
CA ASP A 388 -13.09 -6.16 -8.43
C ASP A 388 -12.54 -4.86 -9.03
N ILE A 389 -12.68 -3.73 -8.33
CA ILE A 389 -12.16 -2.44 -8.79
C ILE A 389 -10.63 -2.37 -8.63
N ALA A 390 -10.09 -2.90 -7.54
CA ALA A 390 -8.65 -2.95 -7.32
C ALA A 390 -7.93 -3.70 -8.46
N TYR A 391 -8.42 -4.89 -8.81
CA TYR A 391 -7.86 -5.66 -9.92
C TYR A 391 -8.14 -5.05 -11.31
N ALA A 392 -9.16 -4.21 -11.45
CA ALA A 392 -9.37 -3.46 -12.68
C ALA A 392 -8.32 -2.36 -12.87
N CYS A 393 -7.86 -1.76 -11.78
CA CYS A 393 -6.87 -0.67 -11.80
C CYS A 393 -5.42 -1.13 -12.02
N ASN A 394 -5.07 -2.42 -11.89
CA ASN A 394 -3.71 -2.95 -11.84
C ASN A 394 -2.83 -2.37 -10.70
N ASN A 395 -3.07 -1.13 -10.29
CA ASN A 395 -2.36 -0.45 -9.19
C ASN A 395 -3.33 -0.27 -8.04
N PHE A 396 -3.05 -0.91 -6.91
CA PHE A 396 -3.89 -0.79 -5.73
C PHE A 396 -3.08 -0.87 -4.44
N VAL A 397 -3.61 -0.25 -3.39
CA VAL A 397 -3.08 -0.33 -2.03
C VAL A 397 -4.19 -0.79 -1.11
N ASN A 398 -3.96 -1.93 -0.44
CA ASN A 398 -4.81 -2.41 0.63
C ASN A 398 -4.39 -1.72 1.93
N VAL A 399 -5.31 -1.00 2.57
CA VAL A 399 -5.06 -0.29 3.81
C VAL A 399 -5.74 -0.98 5.00
N VAL A 400 -5.12 -0.91 6.15
CA VAL A 400 -5.67 -1.53 7.37
C VAL A 400 -6.59 -0.58 8.12
N ASN A 401 -6.39 0.74 7.97
CA ASN A 401 -7.15 1.77 8.66
C ASN A 401 -6.91 3.16 8.07
N VAL A 402 -7.66 4.14 8.56
CA VAL A 402 -7.60 5.55 8.10
C VAL A 402 -6.25 6.23 8.33
N ASN A 403 -5.44 5.78 9.30
CA ASN A 403 -4.13 6.35 9.56
C ASN A 403 -3.13 5.95 8.47
N GLU A 404 -3.24 4.72 7.98
CA GLU A 404 -2.44 4.25 6.85
C GLU A 404 -2.83 4.98 5.56
N THR A 405 -4.12 5.18 5.32
CA THR A 405 -4.59 6.03 4.20
C THR A 405 -4.00 7.44 4.28
N ASN A 406 -4.01 8.06 5.46
CA ASN A 406 -3.41 9.38 5.68
C ASN A 406 -1.93 9.40 5.31
N PHE A 407 -1.20 8.38 5.72
CA PHE A 407 0.21 8.23 5.38
C PHE A 407 0.42 8.10 3.87
N ILE A 408 -0.35 7.26 3.18
CA ILE A 408 -0.28 7.05 1.74
C ILE A 408 -0.63 8.33 0.97
N LEU A 409 -1.66 9.04 1.38
CA LEU A 409 -2.02 10.33 0.77
C LEU A 409 -0.87 11.34 0.87
N LYS A 410 -0.14 11.36 1.98
CA LYS A 410 1.07 12.19 2.14
C LYS A 410 2.21 11.74 1.23
N LEU A 411 2.32 10.45 0.91
CA LEU A 411 3.32 9.95 -0.03
C LEU A 411 3.01 10.35 -1.49
N ILE A 412 1.74 10.38 -1.85
CA ILE A 412 1.28 10.67 -3.21
C ILE A 412 1.19 12.18 -3.45
N GLY A 413 0.69 12.91 -2.48
CA GLY A 413 0.57 14.37 -2.56
C GLY A 413 1.91 15.08 -2.43
N ASP A 414 2.13 16.15 -3.20
CA ASP A 414 3.20 17.12 -2.97
C ASP A 414 2.79 18.01 -1.79
N PHE A 415 2.66 17.40 -0.62
CA PHE A 415 2.41 18.12 0.63
C PHE A 415 3.76 18.56 1.19
N ILE A 416 4.03 19.78 0.95
CA ILE A 416 5.07 20.54 1.63
C ILE A 416 4.44 21.25 2.82
#